data_7f8e24b97667ea341bb4389652734005
#
_entry.id   7f8e24b97667ea341bb4389652734005
#
_cell.length_a   1.000
_cell.length_b   1.000
_cell.length_c   1.000
_cell.angle_alpha   90.00
_cell.angle_beta   90.00
_cell.angle_gamma   90.00
#
_symmetry.space_group_name_H-M   'P 1'
#
loop_
_entity.id
_entity.type
_entity.pdbx_description
1 polymer ?
#
loop_
_entity_poly.entity_id
_entity_poly.type
_entity_poly.pdbx_seq_one_letter_code
_entity_poly.pdbx_strand_id
1 'polypeptide(L)'
;MQVPGQDPICFDLHPDQISAKFNLLEDKLTRINVYGVFEKDLKMKHSRLSKVEVLSDSLKASVTKSEVMLNQETYSLSDDTTVRIGDVEVKIESLESSRIPGVTFNYDSGVVFHVTSRTQSKSSIGFSVVESKGLGHSLGGIIGHQINPHEYDVKDGVIFVEGRKISDFSREWIDHSYCNVLSGEAIFEFLGKTLDDFQVLEAKMIHHSDPK
;
A
#
# COMPACT_ATOMS: atom_id res chain seq x y z
N MET A 1 -2.92 5.89 -8.72
CA MET A 1 -2.59 5.67 -10.14
C MET A 1 -2.73 6.97 -10.89
N GLN A 2 -1.76 7.36 -11.70
CA GLN A 2 -1.84 8.57 -12.53
C GLN A 2 -2.37 8.22 -13.92
N VAL A 3 -3.46 8.85 -14.30
CA VAL A 3 -3.97 8.86 -15.68
C VAL A 3 -3.53 10.17 -16.31
N PRO A 4 -2.87 10.20 -17.49
CA PRO A 4 -2.41 11.42 -18.09
C PRO A 4 -3.56 12.44 -18.27
N GLY A 5 -3.40 13.65 -17.72
CA GLY A 5 -4.39 14.72 -17.81
C GLY A 5 -5.59 14.62 -16.88
N GLN A 6 -5.60 13.68 -15.94
CA GLN A 6 -6.67 13.49 -14.96
C GLN A 6 -6.12 13.42 -13.52
N ASP A 7 -6.98 13.68 -12.55
CA ASP A 7 -6.62 13.47 -11.14
C ASP A 7 -6.36 11.96 -10.89
N PRO A 8 -5.34 11.61 -10.10
CA PRO A 8 -5.06 10.22 -9.78
C PRO A 8 -6.22 9.54 -9.06
N ILE A 9 -6.33 8.23 -9.22
CA ILE A 9 -7.27 7.41 -8.46
C ILE A 9 -6.57 6.91 -7.20
N CYS A 10 -7.17 7.19 -6.05
CA CYS A 10 -6.74 6.77 -4.75
C CYS A 10 -7.75 5.80 -4.14
N PHE A 11 -7.31 5.00 -3.21
CA PHE A 11 -8.14 4.00 -2.58
C PHE A 11 -8.06 4.16 -1.08
N ASP A 12 -9.21 4.23 -0.43
CA ASP A 12 -9.32 4.23 1.02
C ASP A 12 -9.86 2.86 1.46
N LEU A 13 -8.94 2.03 1.95
CA LEU A 13 -9.26 0.70 2.44
C LEU A 13 -9.56 0.77 3.93
N HIS A 14 -10.81 0.59 4.28
CA HIS A 14 -11.28 0.50 5.66
C HIS A 14 -11.96 -0.85 5.89
N PRO A 15 -11.20 -1.94 6.04
CA PRO A 15 -11.80 -3.23 6.37
C PRO A 15 -12.59 -3.12 7.66
N ASP A 16 -13.84 -3.59 7.64
CA ASP A 16 -14.73 -3.50 8.78
C ASP A 16 -14.17 -4.28 9.97
N GLN A 17 -13.69 -3.55 10.98
CA GLN A 17 -13.33 -4.04 12.32
C GLN A 17 -12.52 -5.35 12.40
N ILE A 18 -11.73 -5.67 11.39
CA ILE A 18 -10.88 -6.86 11.40
C ILE A 18 -9.42 -6.50 11.66
N SER A 19 -8.73 -7.39 12.36
CA SER A 19 -7.27 -7.39 12.39
C SER A 19 -6.81 -8.46 11.40
N ALA A 20 -6.25 -8.04 10.28
CA ALA A 20 -5.88 -8.95 9.20
C ALA A 20 -4.72 -8.41 8.37
N LYS A 21 -4.04 -9.33 7.70
CA LYS A 21 -2.98 -9.04 6.75
C LYS A 21 -3.49 -9.26 5.34
N PHE A 22 -3.26 -8.29 4.47
CA PHE A 22 -3.70 -8.33 3.08
C PHE A 22 -2.53 -8.21 2.13
N ASN A 23 -2.63 -8.87 0.99
CA ASN A 23 -1.70 -8.69 -0.13
C ASN A 23 -2.06 -7.40 -0.86
N LEU A 24 -1.20 -6.39 -0.74
CA LEU A 24 -1.36 -5.10 -1.43
C LEU A 24 -0.81 -5.15 -2.86
N LEU A 25 0.36 -5.76 -3.03
CA LEU A 25 1.04 -5.89 -4.32
C LEU A 25 1.82 -7.20 -4.36
N GLU A 26 1.72 -7.92 -5.46
CA GLU A 26 2.55 -9.08 -5.76
C GLU A 26 3.08 -8.95 -7.20
N ASP A 27 4.39 -8.97 -7.35
CA ASP A 27 5.05 -9.04 -8.66
C ASP A 27 5.96 -10.27 -8.74
N LYS A 28 5.54 -11.25 -9.53
CA LYS A 28 6.29 -12.49 -9.72
C LYS A 28 7.57 -12.30 -10.51
N LEU A 29 7.65 -11.25 -11.35
CA LEU A 29 8.82 -10.99 -12.16
C LEU A 29 9.98 -10.46 -11.32
N THR A 30 9.72 -9.46 -10.50
CA THR A 30 10.72 -8.83 -9.61
C THR A 30 10.79 -9.52 -8.25
N ARG A 31 9.87 -10.45 -7.94
CA ARG A 31 9.70 -11.10 -6.64
C ARG A 31 9.44 -10.13 -5.50
N ILE A 32 8.87 -8.98 -5.83
CA ILE A 32 8.46 -7.99 -4.85
C ILE A 32 7.06 -8.33 -4.37
N ASN A 33 6.90 -8.40 -3.05
CA ASN A 33 5.61 -8.58 -2.39
C ASN A 33 5.41 -7.49 -1.35
N VAL A 34 4.26 -6.87 -1.34
CA VAL A 34 3.88 -5.87 -0.34
C VAL A 34 2.62 -6.30 0.37
N TYR A 35 2.68 -6.29 1.69
CA TYR A 35 1.54 -6.63 2.55
C TYR A 35 1.17 -5.46 3.44
N GLY A 36 -0.12 -5.26 3.63
CA GLY A 36 -0.67 -4.34 4.62
C GLY A 36 -1.26 -5.09 5.80
N VAL A 37 -0.88 -4.72 7.01
CA VAL A 37 -1.50 -5.21 8.24
C VAL A 37 -2.46 -4.15 8.73
N PHE A 38 -3.72 -4.54 8.86
CA PHE A 38 -4.78 -3.69 9.39
C PHE A 38 -5.09 -4.11 10.83
N GLU A 39 -5.30 -3.13 11.68
CA GLU A 39 -5.65 -3.33 13.09
C GLU A 39 -6.92 -2.60 13.43
N LYS A 40 -7.73 -3.20 14.31
CA LYS A 40 -8.92 -2.56 14.85
C LYS A 40 -8.55 -1.28 15.57
N ASP A 41 -9.25 -0.20 15.24
CA ASP A 41 -9.25 0.99 16.06
C ASP A 41 -10.48 0.98 16.96
N LEU A 42 -10.26 0.86 18.27
CA LEU A 42 -11.35 0.82 19.25
C LEU A 42 -12.17 2.11 19.31
N LYS A 43 -11.64 3.21 18.78
CA LYS A 43 -12.31 4.52 18.73
C LYS A 43 -13.04 4.79 17.42
N MET A 44 -12.77 3.98 16.40
CA MET A 44 -13.31 4.15 15.06
C MET A 44 -14.13 2.91 14.65
N LYS A 45 -15.04 3.08 13.70
CA LYS A 45 -15.85 1.97 13.19
C LYS A 45 -15.10 1.03 12.24
N HIS A 46 -13.87 1.36 11.87
CA HIS A 46 -13.08 0.65 10.85
C HIS A 46 -11.65 0.38 11.33
N SER A 47 -11.01 -0.58 10.70
CA SER A 47 -9.60 -0.89 10.92
C SER A 47 -8.71 0.12 10.21
N ARG A 48 -7.45 0.23 10.65
CA ARG A 48 -6.44 1.11 10.06
C ARG A 48 -5.24 0.31 9.62
N LEU A 49 -4.61 0.75 8.55
CA LEU A 49 -3.29 0.24 8.18
C LEU A 49 -2.29 0.64 9.26
N SER A 50 -1.78 -0.35 9.98
CA SER A 50 -0.84 -0.20 11.11
C SER A 50 0.59 -0.52 10.73
N LYS A 51 0.78 -1.40 9.73
CA LYS A 51 2.09 -1.84 9.26
C LYS A 51 2.04 -2.14 7.76
N VAL A 52 3.12 -1.78 7.07
CA VAL A 52 3.39 -2.23 5.69
C VAL A 52 4.64 -3.09 5.72
N GLU A 53 4.58 -4.25 5.08
CA GLU A 53 5.73 -5.14 4.90
C GLU A 53 6.10 -5.18 3.41
N VAL A 54 7.36 -4.93 3.11
CA VAL A 54 7.93 -5.01 1.76
C VAL A 54 8.96 -6.13 1.75
N LEU A 55 8.76 -7.10 0.88
CA LEU A 55 9.63 -8.27 0.75
C LEU A 55 10.15 -8.35 -0.69
N SER A 56 11.46 -8.57 -0.82
CA SER A 56 12.12 -8.93 -2.09
C SER A 56 13.26 -9.90 -1.81
N ASP A 57 13.99 -10.31 -2.84
CA ASP A 57 15.13 -11.23 -2.68
C ASP A 57 16.23 -10.65 -1.75
N SER A 58 16.46 -9.33 -1.79
CA SER A 58 17.49 -8.64 -1.01
C SER A 58 16.96 -7.99 0.28
N LEU A 59 15.65 -7.67 0.35
CA LEU A 59 15.08 -6.85 1.40
C LEU A 59 13.88 -7.53 2.07
N LYS A 60 13.91 -7.53 3.40
CA LYS A 60 12.74 -7.76 4.25
C LYS A 60 12.54 -6.53 5.11
N ALA A 61 11.58 -5.70 4.75
CA ALA A 61 11.28 -4.47 5.48
C ALA A 61 9.90 -4.54 6.14
N SER A 62 9.78 -3.86 7.27
CA SER A 62 8.48 -3.53 7.85
C SER A 62 8.47 -2.09 8.33
N VAL A 63 7.41 -1.37 8.00
CA VAL A 63 7.21 0.03 8.36
C VAL A 63 5.96 0.13 9.22
N THR A 64 6.13 0.70 10.40
CA THR A 64 5.05 1.08 11.29
C THR A 64 4.98 2.62 11.38
N LYS A 65 4.15 3.12 12.21
CA LYS A 65 4.00 4.57 12.44
C LYS A 65 5.25 5.22 13.07
N SER A 66 6.11 4.48 13.78
CA SER A 66 7.26 5.00 14.54
C SER A 66 8.59 4.40 14.13
N GLU A 67 8.57 3.26 13.48
CA GLU A 67 9.77 2.45 13.26
C GLU A 67 9.80 1.87 11.86
N VAL A 68 11.01 1.73 11.36
CA VAL A 68 11.33 1.00 10.14
C VAL A 68 12.31 -0.12 10.50
N MET A 69 11.93 -1.35 10.24
CA MET A 69 12.84 -2.48 10.35
C MET A 69 13.29 -2.89 8.95
N LEU A 70 14.59 -2.92 8.71
CA LEU A 70 15.22 -3.35 7.46
C LEU A 70 16.07 -4.58 7.77
N ASN A 71 15.65 -5.73 7.27
CA ASN A 71 16.21 -7.04 7.60
C ASN A 71 16.17 -7.27 9.14
N GLN A 72 17.27 -6.98 9.83
CA GLN A 72 17.40 -7.16 11.29
C GLN A 72 17.71 -5.86 12.02
N GLU A 73 17.83 -4.74 11.31
CA GLU A 73 18.15 -3.44 11.86
C GLU A 73 16.90 -2.57 11.98
N THR A 74 16.77 -1.85 13.09
CA THR A 74 15.65 -0.97 13.37
C THR A 74 16.08 0.48 13.34
N TYR A 75 15.30 1.30 12.64
CA TYR A 75 15.49 2.74 12.49
C TYR A 75 14.24 3.47 12.98
N SER A 76 14.44 4.65 13.56
CA SER A 76 13.32 5.54 13.89
C SER A 76 12.85 6.31 12.67
N LEU A 77 11.54 6.50 12.51
CA LEU A 77 10.99 7.42 11.51
C LEU A 77 11.28 8.90 11.78
N SER A 78 11.84 9.23 12.96
CA SER A 78 12.33 10.58 13.27
C SER A 78 13.73 10.86 12.72
N ASP A 79 14.44 9.83 12.29
CA ASP A 79 15.84 9.96 11.88
C ASP A 79 15.92 10.01 10.35
N ASP A 80 16.48 11.10 9.81
CA ASP A 80 16.76 11.19 8.39
C ASP A 80 17.92 10.27 8.04
N THR A 81 17.66 9.24 7.26
CA THR A 81 18.65 8.22 6.94
C THR A 81 18.44 7.64 5.56
N THR A 82 19.54 7.31 4.88
CA THR A 82 19.51 6.55 3.63
C THR A 82 20.36 5.30 3.79
N VAL A 83 19.77 4.14 3.49
CA VAL A 83 20.42 2.83 3.60
C VAL A 83 20.33 2.11 2.25
N ARG A 84 21.44 1.51 1.81
CA ARG A 84 21.47 0.67 0.60
C ARG A 84 21.50 -0.80 0.99
N ILE A 85 20.56 -1.58 0.46
CA ILE A 85 20.46 -3.03 0.72
C ILE A 85 20.28 -3.73 -0.63
N GLY A 86 21.34 -4.36 -1.11
CA GLY A 86 21.34 -4.99 -2.43
C GLY A 86 21.01 -3.98 -3.54
N ASP A 87 19.92 -4.24 -4.23
CA ASP A 87 19.39 -3.43 -5.35
C ASP A 87 18.38 -2.36 -4.90
N VAL A 88 18.22 -2.15 -3.58
CA VAL A 88 17.23 -1.21 -3.03
C VAL A 88 17.92 -0.11 -2.25
N GLU A 89 17.63 1.15 -2.58
CA GLU A 89 17.91 2.29 -1.73
C GLU A 89 16.67 2.62 -0.90
N VAL A 90 16.82 2.59 0.43
CA VAL A 90 15.76 2.92 1.38
C VAL A 90 16.07 4.28 2.00
N LYS A 91 15.19 5.26 1.78
CA LYS A 91 15.30 6.60 2.33
C LYS A 91 14.21 6.80 3.38
N ILE A 92 14.61 7.13 4.59
CA ILE A 92 13.74 7.48 5.71
C ILE A 92 13.77 9.00 5.84
N GLU A 93 12.61 9.64 5.83
CA GLU A 93 12.47 11.10 5.90
C GLU A 93 11.52 11.50 7.03
N SER A 94 12.03 12.31 7.96
CA SER A 94 11.27 12.83 9.09
C SER A 94 10.33 13.98 8.67
N LEU A 95 9.44 14.40 9.58
CA LEU A 95 8.61 15.60 9.40
C LEU A 95 9.40 16.89 9.29
N GLU A 96 10.64 16.91 9.81
CA GLU A 96 11.49 18.10 9.78
C GLU A 96 12.13 18.27 8.41
N SER A 97 12.43 17.17 7.72
CA SER A 97 13.13 17.16 6.44
C SER A 97 12.21 17.08 5.23
N SER A 98 11.03 16.52 5.38
CA SER A 98 10.10 16.27 4.27
C SER A 98 8.69 16.78 4.56
N ARG A 99 8.01 17.27 3.51
CA ARG A 99 6.57 17.59 3.57
C ARG A 99 5.70 16.34 3.70
N ILE A 100 6.23 15.20 3.25
CA ILE A 100 5.57 13.90 3.29
C ILE A 100 6.53 12.93 3.98
N PRO A 101 6.54 12.89 5.33
CA PRO A 101 7.45 12.02 6.07
C PRO A 101 7.08 10.57 5.83
N GLY A 102 8.09 9.72 5.80
CA GLY A 102 7.88 8.30 5.58
C GLY A 102 9.12 7.59 5.07
N VAL A 103 8.89 6.50 4.37
CA VAL A 103 9.94 5.63 3.85
C VAL A 103 9.75 5.45 2.36
N THR A 104 10.79 5.79 1.60
CA THR A 104 10.86 5.55 0.16
C THR A 104 11.75 4.35 -0.11
N PHE A 105 11.24 3.38 -0.85
CA PHE A 105 11.97 2.22 -1.38
C PHE A 105 12.21 2.43 -2.86
N ASN A 106 13.45 2.64 -3.25
CA ASN A 106 13.86 2.91 -4.63
C ASN A 106 14.67 1.73 -5.16
N TYR A 107 14.07 0.92 -6.01
CA TYR A 107 14.70 -0.24 -6.62
C TYR A 107 15.45 0.14 -7.90
N ASP A 108 16.61 -0.46 -8.14
CA ASP A 108 17.41 -0.24 -9.35
C ASP A 108 16.64 -0.59 -10.64
N SER A 109 15.62 -1.44 -10.53
CA SER A 109 14.69 -1.76 -11.62
C SER A 109 13.82 -0.56 -12.04
N GLY A 110 13.79 0.53 -11.28
CA GLY A 110 12.94 1.69 -11.51
C GLY A 110 11.56 1.58 -10.84
N VAL A 111 11.40 0.66 -9.91
CA VAL A 111 10.20 0.59 -9.05
C VAL A 111 10.42 1.48 -7.83
N VAL A 112 9.47 2.35 -7.53
CA VAL A 112 9.52 3.21 -6.35
C VAL A 112 8.23 3.08 -5.54
N PHE A 113 8.37 2.72 -4.27
CA PHE A 113 7.29 2.72 -3.28
C PHE A 113 7.49 3.79 -2.24
N HIS A 114 6.39 4.31 -1.73
CA HIS A 114 6.41 5.21 -0.58
C HIS A 114 5.42 4.75 0.48
N VAL A 115 5.90 4.64 1.71
CA VAL A 115 5.07 4.42 2.90
C VAL A 115 5.04 5.70 3.70
N THR A 116 3.91 6.40 3.69
CA THR A 116 3.73 7.68 4.40
C THR A 116 3.39 7.45 5.87
N SER A 117 3.93 8.30 6.74
CA SER A 117 3.52 8.38 8.15
C SER A 117 2.64 9.61 8.33
N ARG A 118 1.33 9.41 8.50
CA ARG A 118 0.38 10.52 8.73
C ARG A 118 0.28 10.82 10.23
N THR A 119 0.82 11.96 10.64
CA THR A 119 0.89 12.34 12.06
C THR A 119 -0.24 13.24 12.55
N GLN A 120 -1.00 13.89 11.67
CA GLN A 120 -1.78 15.07 12.07
C GLN A 120 -3.22 14.87 12.54
N SER A 121 -3.90 13.75 12.33
CA SER A 121 -5.23 13.55 12.92
C SER A 121 -5.72 12.10 12.98
N LYS A 122 -5.19 11.26 12.12
CA LYS A 122 -5.51 9.84 12.08
C LYS A 122 -4.17 9.11 12.08
N SER A 123 -3.77 8.54 13.18
CA SER A 123 -2.49 7.80 13.34
C SER A 123 -2.43 6.54 12.45
N SER A 124 -2.50 6.73 11.16
CA SER A 124 -2.43 5.69 10.13
C SER A 124 -1.20 5.91 9.26
N ILE A 125 -0.71 4.85 8.70
CA ILE A 125 0.27 4.89 7.62
C ILE A 125 -0.46 4.74 6.28
N GLY A 126 0.18 5.20 5.20
CA GLY A 126 -0.30 5.03 3.83
C GLY A 126 0.73 4.28 3.01
N PHE A 127 0.31 3.66 1.93
CA PHE A 127 1.20 3.02 0.96
C PHE A 127 0.86 3.50 -0.44
N SER A 128 1.88 3.84 -1.23
CA SER A 128 1.73 4.24 -2.62
C SER A 128 2.82 3.66 -3.52
N VAL A 129 2.47 3.38 -4.76
CA VAL A 129 3.41 3.09 -5.84
C VAL A 129 3.65 4.39 -6.59
N VAL A 130 4.87 4.91 -6.47
CA VAL A 130 5.27 6.19 -7.08
C VAL A 130 5.71 5.97 -8.53
N GLU A 131 6.53 4.94 -8.76
CA GLU A 131 6.98 4.52 -10.09
C GLU A 131 6.80 3.02 -10.25
N SER A 132 6.21 2.61 -11.37
CA SER A 132 5.89 1.20 -11.66
C SER A 132 6.65 0.61 -12.84
N LYS A 133 7.56 1.37 -13.47
CA LYS A 133 8.24 0.96 -14.70
C LYS A 133 8.97 -0.38 -14.63
N GLY A 134 9.51 -0.72 -13.46
CA GLY A 134 10.23 -1.95 -13.23
C GLY A 134 9.34 -3.15 -12.87
N LEU A 135 8.04 -2.95 -12.66
CA LEU A 135 7.12 -4.02 -12.34
C LEU A 135 6.73 -4.81 -13.59
N GLY A 136 6.40 -6.08 -13.39
CA GLY A 136 5.90 -6.97 -14.44
C GLY A 136 4.52 -6.59 -14.95
N HIS A 137 4.09 -7.25 -16.04
CA HIS A 137 2.77 -7.00 -16.63
C HIS A 137 1.62 -7.75 -15.92
N SER A 138 1.94 -8.73 -15.07
CA SER A 138 0.95 -9.54 -14.37
C SER A 138 1.13 -9.34 -12.86
N LEU A 139 0.49 -8.29 -12.36
CA LEU A 139 0.55 -7.93 -10.96
C LEU A 139 -0.64 -8.52 -10.20
N GLY A 140 -0.36 -9.03 -8.99
CA GLY A 140 -1.36 -9.46 -8.03
C GLY A 140 -1.52 -8.47 -6.88
N GLY A 141 -2.43 -8.78 -5.97
CA GLY A 141 -2.76 -7.94 -4.82
C GLY A 141 -3.74 -6.81 -5.14
N ILE A 142 -4.23 -6.14 -4.11
CA ILE A 142 -5.25 -5.09 -4.24
C ILE A 142 -4.80 -3.98 -5.18
N ILE A 143 -3.59 -3.45 -4.97
CA ILE A 143 -3.04 -2.34 -5.75
C ILE A 143 -2.47 -2.83 -7.08
N GLY A 144 -1.91 -4.05 -7.12
CA GLY A 144 -1.34 -4.62 -8.33
C GLY A 144 -2.35 -4.76 -9.46
N HIS A 145 -3.58 -5.15 -9.16
CA HIS A 145 -4.66 -5.20 -10.13
C HIS A 145 -5.03 -3.84 -10.72
N GLN A 146 -4.70 -2.75 -10.04
CA GLN A 146 -5.01 -1.39 -10.46
C GLN A 146 -3.90 -0.74 -11.28
N ILE A 147 -2.65 -1.17 -11.09
CA ILE A 147 -1.49 -0.70 -11.86
C ILE A 147 -1.51 -1.28 -13.27
N ASN A 148 -2.10 -2.46 -13.45
CA ASN A 148 -2.34 -3.01 -14.78
C ASN A 148 -3.17 -2.01 -15.60
N PRO A 149 -2.81 -1.76 -16.88
CA PRO A 149 -3.45 -0.76 -17.69
C PRO A 149 -4.91 -1.12 -17.98
N HIS A 150 -5.79 -0.68 -17.10
CA HIS A 150 -7.21 -0.61 -17.38
C HIS A 150 -7.50 0.70 -18.11
N GLU A 151 -8.38 0.69 -19.08
CA GLU A 151 -8.87 1.93 -19.67
C GLU A 151 -9.76 2.65 -18.66
N TYR A 152 -9.25 3.74 -18.12
CA TYR A 152 -10.00 4.66 -17.29
C TYR A 152 -10.51 5.80 -18.13
N ASP A 153 -11.74 6.15 -17.92
CA ASP A 153 -12.35 7.35 -18.48
C ASP A 153 -13.12 8.07 -17.36
N VAL A 154 -12.92 9.37 -17.24
CA VAL A 154 -13.67 10.21 -16.29
C VAL A 154 -14.50 11.19 -17.12
N LYS A 155 -15.81 10.96 -17.17
CA LYS A 155 -16.78 11.80 -17.88
C LYS A 155 -17.78 12.38 -16.91
N ASP A 156 -17.93 13.70 -16.91
CA ASP A 156 -18.93 14.41 -16.09
C ASP A 156 -18.89 14.03 -14.59
N GLY A 157 -17.68 13.83 -14.04
CA GLY A 157 -17.52 13.42 -12.65
C GLY A 157 -17.88 11.96 -12.36
N VAL A 158 -17.93 11.12 -13.37
CA VAL A 158 -18.16 9.69 -13.26
C VAL A 158 -16.92 8.93 -13.74
N ILE A 159 -16.44 7.99 -12.94
CA ILE A 159 -15.33 7.11 -13.30
C ILE A 159 -15.89 5.90 -14.04
N PHE A 160 -15.33 5.63 -15.21
CA PHE A 160 -15.56 4.40 -15.95
C PHE A 160 -14.27 3.58 -15.96
N VAL A 161 -14.39 2.29 -15.80
CA VAL A 161 -13.29 1.35 -15.91
C VAL A 161 -13.71 0.22 -16.83
N GLU A 162 -12.99 0.03 -17.92
CA GLU A 162 -13.36 -0.93 -18.97
C GLU A 162 -14.84 -0.78 -19.39
N GLY A 163 -15.33 0.46 -19.46
CA GLY A 163 -16.72 0.78 -19.78
C GLY A 163 -17.72 0.57 -18.66
N ARG A 164 -17.32 0.07 -17.48
CA ARG A 164 -18.18 -0.06 -16.30
C ARG A 164 -18.17 1.24 -15.50
N LYS A 165 -19.36 1.72 -15.16
CA LYS A 165 -19.53 2.93 -14.36
C LYS A 165 -19.25 2.64 -12.88
N ILE A 166 -18.39 3.48 -12.27
CA ILE A 166 -18.20 3.53 -10.82
C ILE A 166 -18.81 4.83 -10.31
N SER A 167 -19.78 4.73 -9.41
CA SER A 167 -20.57 5.87 -8.95
C SER A 167 -20.23 6.34 -7.54
N ASP A 168 -19.50 5.54 -6.77
CA ASP A 168 -19.20 5.83 -5.36
C ASP A 168 -17.73 6.22 -5.19
N PHE A 169 -17.44 7.50 -5.43
CA PHE A 169 -16.13 8.10 -5.17
C PHE A 169 -16.28 9.55 -4.70
N SER A 170 -15.29 10.03 -3.96
CA SER A 170 -15.13 11.42 -3.58
C SER A 170 -13.88 12.02 -4.22
N ARG A 171 -13.88 13.33 -4.46
CA ARG A 171 -12.67 14.04 -4.87
C ARG A 171 -12.06 14.71 -3.66
N GLU A 172 -10.91 14.23 -3.23
CA GLU A 172 -10.23 14.68 -2.02
C GLU A 172 -8.85 15.27 -2.33
N TRP A 173 -8.42 16.21 -1.47
CA TRP A 173 -7.07 16.74 -1.49
C TRP A 173 -6.17 15.85 -0.62
N ILE A 174 -5.30 15.06 -1.26
CA ILE A 174 -4.42 14.11 -0.59
C ILE A 174 -2.98 14.40 -1.03
N ASP A 175 -2.08 14.56 -0.07
CA ASP A 175 -0.63 14.72 -0.30
C ASP A 175 -0.29 15.71 -1.41
N HIS A 176 -0.87 16.95 -1.31
CA HIS A 176 -0.66 18.06 -2.24
C HIS A 176 -1.22 17.89 -3.66
N SER A 177 -2.09 16.92 -3.89
CA SER A 177 -2.82 16.75 -5.15
C SER A 177 -4.28 16.38 -4.91
N TYR A 178 -5.13 16.67 -5.89
CA TYR A 178 -6.48 16.11 -5.89
C TYR A 178 -6.43 14.65 -6.28
N CYS A 179 -7.26 13.86 -5.62
CA CYS A 179 -7.39 12.43 -5.85
C CYS A 179 -8.88 12.06 -5.92
N ASN A 180 -9.25 11.23 -6.88
CA ASN A 180 -10.54 10.59 -6.90
C ASN A 180 -10.46 9.35 -5.99
N VAL A 181 -11.06 9.44 -4.81
CA VAL A 181 -11.00 8.39 -3.79
C VAL A 181 -12.17 7.45 -3.98
N LEU A 182 -11.90 6.19 -4.24
CA LEU A 182 -12.89 5.13 -4.27
C LEU A 182 -13.14 4.59 -2.85
N SER A 183 -14.41 4.40 -2.49
CA SER A 183 -14.78 3.71 -1.25
C SER A 183 -14.37 2.24 -1.28
N GLY A 184 -14.23 1.62 -0.12
CA GLY A 184 -13.81 0.22 -0.02
C GLY A 184 -14.70 -0.73 -0.82
N GLU A 185 -16.02 -0.57 -0.77
CA GLU A 185 -16.98 -1.41 -1.52
C GLU A 185 -16.84 -1.19 -3.04
N ALA A 186 -16.70 0.05 -3.49
CA ALA A 186 -16.50 0.36 -4.90
C ALA A 186 -15.20 -0.23 -5.45
N ILE A 187 -14.15 -0.34 -4.62
CA ILE A 187 -12.89 -1.00 -5.00
C ILE A 187 -13.13 -2.48 -5.32
N PHE A 188 -13.86 -3.18 -4.47
CA PHE A 188 -14.08 -4.62 -4.65
C PHE A 188 -15.03 -4.90 -5.81
N GLU A 189 -16.08 -4.10 -5.99
CA GLU A 189 -16.94 -4.17 -7.16
C GLU A 189 -16.13 -3.96 -8.44
N PHE A 190 -15.23 -2.97 -8.43
CA PHE A 190 -14.32 -2.68 -9.52
C PHE A 190 -13.39 -3.86 -9.86
N LEU A 191 -12.82 -4.51 -8.85
CA LEU A 191 -11.93 -5.64 -9.04
C LEU A 191 -12.67 -6.95 -9.39
N GLY A 192 -14.01 -6.98 -9.26
CA GLY A 192 -14.80 -8.21 -9.36
C GLY A 192 -14.39 -9.25 -8.31
N LYS A 193 -13.94 -8.79 -7.15
CA LYS A 193 -13.38 -9.59 -6.06
C LYS A 193 -13.98 -9.18 -4.72
N THR A 194 -13.67 -9.94 -3.70
CA THR A 194 -14.00 -9.63 -2.31
C THR A 194 -12.71 -9.34 -1.52
N LEU A 195 -12.84 -8.74 -0.36
CA LEU A 195 -11.69 -8.50 0.53
C LEU A 195 -10.98 -9.81 0.91
N ASP A 196 -11.74 -10.88 1.08
CA ASP A 196 -11.21 -12.19 1.47
C ASP A 196 -10.26 -12.78 0.42
N ASP A 197 -10.44 -12.44 -0.87
CA ASP A 197 -9.54 -12.88 -1.95
C ASP A 197 -8.10 -12.36 -1.79
N PHE A 198 -7.92 -11.31 -0.99
CA PHE A 198 -6.60 -10.70 -0.74
C PHE A 198 -6.09 -10.96 0.67
N GLN A 199 -6.87 -11.59 1.53
CA GLN A 199 -6.46 -11.88 2.91
C GLN A 199 -5.39 -12.97 2.93
N VAL A 200 -4.29 -12.68 3.61
CA VAL A 200 -3.24 -13.67 3.89
C VAL A 200 -3.62 -14.42 5.15
N LEU A 201 -4.04 -15.65 5.01
CA LEU A 201 -4.24 -16.55 6.14
C LEU A 201 -2.86 -16.95 6.65
N GLU A 202 -2.48 -16.48 7.84
CA GLU A 202 -1.33 -17.03 8.53
C GLU A 202 -1.60 -18.51 8.80
N ALA A 203 -0.79 -19.39 8.21
CA ALA A 203 -0.85 -20.80 8.55
C ALA A 203 -0.63 -20.91 10.06
N LYS A 204 -1.64 -21.38 10.80
CA LYS A 204 -1.49 -21.72 12.21
C LYS A 204 -0.32 -22.67 12.28
N MET A 205 0.77 -22.24 12.90
CA MET A 205 1.84 -23.16 13.27
C MET A 205 1.22 -24.21 14.19
N ILE A 206 0.97 -25.38 13.62
CA ILE A 206 0.59 -26.55 14.40
C ILE A 206 1.84 -26.88 15.19
N HIS A 207 1.90 -26.45 16.44
CA HIS A 207 2.82 -27.00 17.41
C HIS A 207 2.45 -28.48 17.54
N HIS A 208 3.16 -29.32 16.82
CA HIS A 208 3.25 -30.72 17.21
C HIS A 208 3.95 -30.73 18.56
N SER A 209 3.17 -30.76 19.63
CA SER A 209 3.63 -31.19 20.92
C SER A 209 3.96 -32.68 20.75
N ASP A 210 5.26 -33.02 20.76
CA ASP A 210 5.71 -34.40 20.85
C ASP A 210 5.04 -35.06 22.06
N PRO A 211 4.38 -36.21 21.87
CA PRO A 211 3.92 -36.99 22.99
C PRO A 211 5.14 -37.58 23.74
N LYS A 212 5.20 -37.30 25.03
CA LYS A 212 6.13 -37.97 25.95
C LYS A 212 5.78 -39.43 26.08
#